data_7fd20f918aa6dc799589945d58083da5
#
_entry.id   7fd20f918aa6dc799589945d58083da5
#
_cell.length_a   1.000
_cell.length_b   1.000
_cell.length_c   1.000
_cell.angle_alpha   90.00
_cell.angle_beta   90.00
_cell.angle_gamma   90.00
#
_symmetry.space_group_name_H-M   'P 1'
#
loop_
_entity.id
_entity.type
_entity.pdbx_description
1 polymer ?
#
loop_
_entity_poly.entity_id
_entity_poly.type
_entity_poly.pdbx_seq_one_letter_code
_entity_poly.pdbx_strand_id
1 'polypeptide(L)'
;GSGKWRDAYYTNQDAYLDGSGNLFLRARVKDGKFMTSYLQTYSWQAPRSQWTTFGPGRGKYIEARIDVTRMQARGPWAAFWLFDPSDTYDGNPSNGTEIDIMEYIVDGGWMLNRYNVANHWGSSESRIIDAAAHGKNLRRHWHTFGLEWTSSRLSYYIDGKQVWSTTRGVSTSNEQALMLTIEYDQGPGDAWGINQNVFNDAAKLPDGMLVDYVRVYERK
;
A
#
# COMPACT_ATOMS: atom_id res chain seq x y z
N GLY A 1 -13.65 -3.17 -7.77
CA GLY A 1 -13.31 -3.42 -9.18
C GLY A 1 -13.08 -4.90 -9.42
N SER A 2 -13.19 -5.33 -10.65
CA SER A 2 -12.89 -6.69 -11.09
C SER A 2 -12.01 -6.62 -12.34
N GLY A 3 -11.04 -7.53 -12.45
CA GLY A 3 -10.13 -7.58 -13.60
C GLY A 3 -8.81 -8.26 -13.22
N LYS A 4 -7.92 -8.38 -14.19
CA LYS A 4 -6.54 -8.84 -13.98
C LYS A 4 -5.61 -7.64 -14.01
N TRP A 5 -4.74 -7.52 -13.02
CA TRP A 5 -3.61 -6.60 -13.01
C TRP A 5 -2.37 -7.37 -12.55
N ARG A 6 -1.27 -7.26 -13.27
CA ARG A 6 -0.10 -8.12 -13.09
C ARG A 6 -0.54 -9.59 -13.12
N ASP A 7 -0.22 -10.39 -12.12
CA ASP A 7 -0.63 -11.80 -12.00
C ASP A 7 -1.78 -12.03 -11.01
N ALA A 8 -2.39 -10.97 -10.52
CA ALA A 8 -3.56 -11.01 -9.64
C ALA A 8 -4.88 -10.82 -10.39
N TYR A 9 -5.92 -11.55 -9.96
CA TYR A 9 -7.30 -11.34 -10.38
C TYR A 9 -8.08 -10.70 -9.22
N TYR A 10 -8.59 -9.50 -9.45
CA TYR A 10 -9.31 -8.73 -8.44
C TYR A 10 -10.80 -9.04 -8.46
N THR A 11 -11.38 -9.20 -7.28
CA THR A 11 -12.82 -9.45 -7.09
C THR A 11 -13.38 -8.66 -5.92
N ASN A 12 -14.65 -8.23 -6.02
CA ASN A 12 -15.34 -7.57 -4.93
C ASN A 12 -15.62 -8.51 -3.74
N GLN A 13 -15.50 -9.83 -3.93
CA GLN A 13 -15.75 -10.83 -2.90
C GLN A 13 -14.58 -10.98 -1.92
N ASP A 14 -13.43 -10.45 -2.27
CA ASP A 14 -12.20 -10.58 -1.48
C ASP A 14 -11.87 -9.32 -0.67
N ALA A 15 -12.82 -8.35 -0.60
CA ALA A 15 -12.82 -7.24 0.35
C ALA A 15 -14.14 -7.26 1.13
N TYR A 16 -14.09 -7.45 2.45
CA TYR A 16 -15.28 -7.53 3.29
C TYR A 16 -14.98 -7.18 4.74
N LEU A 17 -16.02 -6.84 5.50
CA LEU A 17 -15.90 -6.66 6.95
C LEU A 17 -15.86 -8.03 7.65
N ASP A 18 -14.91 -8.21 8.56
CA ASP A 18 -14.64 -9.47 9.24
C ASP A 18 -15.65 -9.82 10.36
N GLY A 19 -16.65 -8.97 10.58
CA GLY A 19 -17.62 -9.10 11.67
C GLY A 19 -17.14 -8.53 13.02
N SER A 20 -15.88 -8.12 13.11
CA SER A 20 -15.28 -7.50 14.31
C SER A 20 -14.96 -6.01 14.11
N GLY A 21 -15.46 -5.45 13.03
CA GLY A 21 -15.29 -4.02 12.69
C GLY A 21 -14.10 -3.73 11.78
N ASN A 22 -13.32 -4.75 11.36
CA ASN A 22 -12.19 -4.55 10.49
C ASN A 22 -12.53 -4.88 9.04
N LEU A 23 -11.94 -4.14 8.11
CA LEU A 23 -11.89 -4.50 6.70
C LEU A 23 -10.85 -5.62 6.52
N PHE A 24 -11.23 -6.70 5.85
CA PHE A 24 -10.30 -7.75 5.42
C PHE A 24 -10.14 -7.73 3.90
N LEU A 25 -8.92 -7.49 3.43
CA LEU A 25 -8.53 -7.78 2.06
C LEU A 25 -7.93 -9.18 2.04
N ARG A 26 -8.63 -10.09 1.35
CA ARG A 26 -8.26 -11.49 1.30
C ARG A 26 -7.45 -11.81 0.04
N ALA A 27 -6.42 -12.63 0.22
CA ALA A 27 -5.66 -13.29 -0.83
C ALA A 27 -5.95 -14.79 -0.81
N ARG A 28 -6.24 -15.39 -1.96
CA ARG A 28 -6.50 -16.84 -2.10
C ARG A 28 -6.16 -17.36 -3.48
N VAL A 29 -5.96 -18.66 -3.58
CA VAL A 29 -5.93 -19.36 -4.86
C VAL A 29 -7.28 -20.01 -5.12
N LYS A 30 -7.84 -19.81 -6.31
CA LYS A 30 -9.07 -20.44 -6.77
C LYS A 30 -8.95 -20.70 -8.28
N ASP A 31 -9.27 -21.91 -8.70
CA ASP A 31 -9.28 -22.34 -10.12
C ASP A 31 -7.95 -22.01 -10.84
N GLY A 32 -6.81 -22.24 -10.16
CA GLY A 32 -5.48 -21.97 -10.69
C GLY A 32 -5.13 -20.48 -10.83
N LYS A 33 -5.91 -19.58 -10.20
CA LYS A 33 -5.71 -18.13 -10.23
C LYS A 33 -5.45 -17.60 -8.85
N PHE A 34 -4.54 -16.64 -8.73
CA PHE A 34 -4.44 -15.84 -7.52
C PHE A 34 -5.52 -14.77 -7.52
N MET A 35 -6.38 -14.82 -6.50
CA MET A 35 -7.55 -13.95 -6.36
C MET A 35 -7.35 -13.05 -5.14
N THR A 36 -7.68 -11.78 -5.31
CA THR A 36 -7.57 -10.78 -4.24
C THR A 36 -8.54 -9.62 -4.46
N SER A 37 -8.38 -8.55 -3.71
CA SER A 37 -9.16 -7.32 -3.86
C SER A 37 -8.31 -6.07 -3.65
N TYR A 38 -8.89 -4.92 -4.05
CA TYR A 38 -8.40 -3.60 -3.70
C TYR A 38 -9.56 -2.66 -3.36
N LEU A 39 -9.26 -1.65 -2.56
CA LEU A 39 -10.13 -0.50 -2.36
C LEU A 39 -9.40 0.76 -2.77
N GLN A 40 -10.16 1.69 -3.33
CA GLN A 40 -9.64 2.97 -3.80
C GLN A 40 -10.69 4.05 -3.66
N THR A 41 -10.25 5.27 -3.47
CA THR A 41 -11.15 6.43 -3.32
C THR A 41 -11.48 7.11 -4.65
N TYR A 42 -11.21 6.44 -5.77
CA TYR A 42 -11.58 6.89 -7.11
C TYR A 42 -12.21 5.75 -7.93
N SER A 43 -12.77 6.09 -9.08
CA SER A 43 -13.26 5.12 -10.06
C SER A 43 -13.04 5.63 -11.47
N TRP A 44 -12.40 4.83 -12.32
CA TRP A 44 -12.28 5.12 -13.74
C TRP A 44 -13.63 5.26 -14.48
N GLN A 45 -14.68 4.70 -13.90
CA GLN A 45 -16.04 4.76 -14.45
C GLN A 45 -16.81 6.02 -13.99
N ALA A 46 -16.26 6.78 -13.05
CA ALA A 46 -16.86 7.98 -12.51
C ALA A 46 -16.04 9.23 -12.88
N PRO A 47 -16.67 10.39 -13.09
CA PRO A 47 -15.93 11.62 -13.34
C PRO A 47 -15.09 11.99 -12.11
N ARG A 48 -13.95 12.66 -12.35
CA ARG A 48 -13.00 13.06 -11.29
C ARG A 48 -13.65 13.86 -10.15
N SER A 49 -14.70 14.59 -10.43
CA SER A 49 -15.48 15.32 -9.42
C SER A 49 -16.16 14.44 -8.36
N GLN A 50 -16.26 13.14 -8.61
CA GLN A 50 -16.80 12.15 -7.66
C GLN A 50 -15.70 11.37 -6.92
N TRP A 51 -14.43 11.65 -7.22
CA TRP A 51 -13.32 11.01 -6.51
C TRP A 51 -13.08 11.72 -5.18
N THR A 52 -12.65 10.95 -4.17
CA THR A 52 -12.11 11.52 -2.94
C THR A 52 -10.60 11.51 -3.05
N THR A 53 -10.01 12.69 -3.17
CA THR A 53 -8.57 12.88 -3.35
C THR A 53 -7.99 13.72 -2.21
N PHE A 54 -6.69 13.60 -2.02
CA PHE A 54 -5.96 14.24 -0.95
C PHE A 54 -4.69 14.89 -1.54
N GLY A 55 -4.46 16.14 -1.21
CA GLY A 55 -3.25 16.86 -1.58
C GLY A 55 -2.55 17.44 -0.36
N PRO A 56 -1.37 18.05 -0.50
CA PRO A 56 -0.61 18.54 0.64
C PRO A 56 -1.33 19.67 1.40
N GLY A 57 -2.03 20.56 0.70
CA GLY A 57 -2.72 21.70 1.33
C GLY A 57 -1.82 22.48 2.28
N ARG A 58 -2.28 22.69 3.51
CA ARG A 58 -1.49 23.27 4.63
C ARG A 58 -0.64 22.23 5.38
N GLY A 59 -0.70 20.99 4.96
CA GLY A 59 -0.13 19.81 5.56
C GLY A 59 -1.22 18.82 5.93
N LYS A 60 -1.04 17.57 5.50
CA LYS A 60 -1.94 16.47 5.83
C LYS A 60 -1.17 15.39 6.57
N TYR A 61 -1.86 14.74 7.51
CA TYR A 61 -1.40 13.49 8.08
C TYR A 61 -2.41 12.41 7.73
N ILE A 62 -1.94 11.38 7.03
CA ILE A 62 -2.75 10.28 6.52
C ILE A 62 -2.25 9.02 7.19
N GLU A 63 -3.12 8.26 7.84
CA GLU A 63 -2.73 7.05 8.54
C GLU A 63 -3.74 5.92 8.33
N ALA A 64 -3.24 4.69 8.37
CA ALA A 64 -4.04 3.49 8.48
C ALA A 64 -3.52 2.59 9.59
N ARG A 65 -4.43 1.96 10.34
CA ARG A 65 -4.08 0.92 11.31
C ARG A 65 -4.28 -0.44 10.67
N ILE A 66 -3.17 -1.15 10.48
CA ILE A 66 -3.10 -2.35 9.66
C ILE A 66 -2.48 -3.50 10.45
N ASP A 67 -3.00 -4.72 10.21
CA ASP A 67 -2.44 -5.97 10.69
C ASP A 67 -2.10 -6.87 9.49
N VAL A 68 -0.82 -7.21 9.36
CA VAL A 68 -0.26 -8.10 8.33
C VAL A 68 0.12 -9.47 8.90
N THR A 69 -0.26 -9.78 10.15
CA THR A 69 0.14 -11.03 10.82
C THR A 69 -0.39 -12.27 10.10
N ARG A 70 -1.49 -12.14 9.37
CA ARG A 70 -2.11 -13.21 8.58
C ARG A 70 -1.42 -13.45 7.24
N MET A 71 -0.62 -12.52 6.75
CA MET A 71 0.10 -12.69 5.49
C MET A 71 1.27 -13.67 5.70
N GLN A 72 1.15 -14.87 5.14
CA GLN A 72 2.12 -15.95 5.33
C GLN A 72 2.59 -16.58 4.02
N ALA A 73 1.78 -16.51 2.97
CA ALA A 73 2.18 -16.96 1.65
C ALA A 73 3.22 -16.00 1.05
N ARG A 74 4.25 -16.54 0.40
CA ARG A 74 5.27 -15.74 -0.26
C ARG A 74 4.77 -15.22 -1.60
N GLY A 75 5.14 -13.99 -1.92
CA GLY A 75 4.85 -13.34 -3.19
C GLY A 75 3.78 -12.25 -3.14
N PRO A 76 2.61 -12.46 -2.50
CA PRO A 76 1.64 -11.38 -2.36
C PRO A 76 2.21 -10.25 -1.52
N TRP A 77 1.93 -9.00 -1.93
CA TRP A 77 2.26 -7.84 -1.11
C TRP A 77 1.06 -6.96 -0.86
N ALA A 78 0.93 -6.54 0.40
CA ALA A 78 -0.07 -5.58 0.84
C ALA A 78 0.49 -4.17 0.72
N ALA A 79 -0.33 -3.23 0.24
CA ALA A 79 0.06 -1.84 0.14
C ALA A 79 -1.03 -0.89 0.65
N PHE A 80 -0.56 0.17 1.30
CA PHE A 80 -1.30 1.36 1.67
C PHE A 80 -0.58 2.55 1.05
N TRP A 81 -1.20 3.19 0.08
CA TRP A 81 -0.54 4.13 -0.81
C TRP A 81 -1.47 5.18 -1.39
N LEU A 82 -0.88 6.20 -1.99
CA LEU A 82 -1.57 7.28 -2.69
C LEU A 82 -1.12 7.29 -4.14
N PHE A 83 -2.05 7.55 -5.05
CA PHE A 83 -1.80 7.53 -6.48
C PHE A 83 -2.63 8.59 -7.20
N ASP A 84 -2.01 9.32 -8.13
CA ASP A 84 -2.75 10.11 -9.12
C ASP A 84 -2.94 9.29 -10.40
N PRO A 85 -4.17 8.87 -10.71
CA PRO A 85 -4.43 8.09 -11.93
C PRO A 85 -4.15 8.86 -13.22
N SER A 86 -3.95 10.16 -13.17
CA SER A 86 -3.60 11.00 -14.32
C SER A 86 -2.10 11.28 -14.42
N ASP A 87 -1.28 10.70 -13.53
CA ASP A 87 0.18 10.86 -13.56
C ASP A 87 0.76 10.32 -14.88
N THR A 88 1.63 11.12 -15.46
CA THR A 88 2.35 10.76 -16.67
C THR A 88 3.73 10.18 -16.40
N TYR A 89 4.16 10.17 -15.14
CA TYR A 89 5.49 9.73 -14.70
C TYR A 89 6.64 10.39 -15.49
N ASP A 90 6.49 11.67 -15.81
CA ASP A 90 7.38 12.43 -16.68
C ASP A 90 8.55 13.09 -15.94
N GLY A 91 8.67 12.86 -14.65
CA GLY A 91 9.71 13.48 -13.81
C GLY A 91 9.26 14.77 -13.13
N ASN A 92 8.04 15.23 -13.38
CA ASN A 92 7.48 16.43 -12.76
C ASN A 92 6.49 16.06 -11.64
N PRO A 93 6.83 16.23 -10.37
CA PRO A 93 5.93 15.87 -9.29
C PRO A 93 4.67 16.75 -9.17
N SER A 94 4.59 17.84 -9.96
CA SER A 94 3.43 18.74 -9.94
C SER A 94 2.22 18.17 -10.68
N ASN A 95 2.41 17.22 -11.59
CA ASN A 95 1.34 16.61 -12.37
C ASN A 95 1.01 15.17 -11.96
N GLY A 96 1.61 14.70 -10.89
CA GLY A 96 1.30 13.43 -10.27
C GLY A 96 2.49 12.75 -9.62
N THR A 97 2.19 11.96 -8.64
CA THR A 97 3.14 11.07 -7.97
C THR A 97 2.42 9.81 -7.50
N GLU A 98 3.20 8.79 -7.15
CA GLU A 98 2.76 7.65 -6.34
C GLU A 98 3.51 7.71 -5.02
N ILE A 99 2.81 7.60 -3.90
CA ILE A 99 3.40 7.67 -2.56
C ILE A 99 3.03 6.41 -1.80
N ASP A 100 4.00 5.53 -1.58
CA ASP A 100 3.80 4.26 -0.87
C ASP A 100 4.07 4.44 0.62
N ILE A 101 3.00 4.50 1.40
CA ILE A 101 3.08 4.70 2.85
C ILE A 101 3.51 3.41 3.54
N MET A 102 3.08 2.29 3.02
CA MET A 102 3.49 0.96 3.47
C MET A 102 3.31 -0.06 2.35
N GLU A 103 4.38 -0.78 2.05
CA GLU A 103 4.33 -1.97 1.22
C GLU A 103 4.97 -3.14 1.98
N TYR A 104 4.19 -4.17 2.23
CA TYR A 104 4.61 -5.34 2.99
C TYR A 104 4.51 -6.59 2.15
N ILE A 105 5.62 -7.30 2.01
CA ILE A 105 5.69 -8.54 1.27
C ILE A 105 6.33 -9.65 2.12
N VAL A 106 5.84 -10.88 1.95
CA VAL A 106 6.45 -12.07 2.55
C VAL A 106 7.38 -12.70 1.54
N ASP A 107 8.69 -12.58 1.77
CA ASP A 107 9.75 -13.17 0.93
C ASP A 107 10.30 -14.50 1.46
N GLY A 108 9.81 -14.92 2.62
CA GLY A 108 10.26 -16.13 3.31
C GLY A 108 11.38 -15.91 4.32
N GLY A 109 11.82 -14.65 4.57
CA GLY A 109 12.87 -14.41 5.55
C GLY A 109 13.17 -12.94 5.84
N TRP A 110 13.84 -12.27 4.95
CA TRP A 110 14.40 -10.95 5.20
C TRP A 110 13.34 -9.85 5.38
N MET A 111 12.23 -9.91 4.64
CA MET A 111 11.14 -8.92 4.71
C MET A 111 10.16 -9.17 5.87
N LEU A 112 10.23 -10.27 6.60
CA LEU A 112 9.21 -10.63 7.61
C LEU A 112 8.91 -9.56 8.66
N ASN A 113 9.88 -8.72 9.01
CA ASN A 113 9.68 -7.59 9.93
C ASN A 113 10.12 -6.26 9.30
N ARG A 114 10.02 -6.16 7.99
CA ARG A 114 10.36 -4.99 7.20
C ARG A 114 9.23 -4.62 6.26
N TYR A 115 9.19 -3.38 5.86
CA TYR A 115 8.28 -2.88 4.83
C TYR A 115 8.96 -1.77 4.03
N ASN A 116 8.51 -1.55 2.82
CA ASN A 116 8.99 -0.45 1.99
C ASN A 116 8.13 0.78 2.18
N VAL A 117 8.74 1.94 2.03
CA VAL A 117 8.11 3.24 1.79
C VAL A 117 8.75 3.85 0.57
N ALA A 118 7.97 4.50 -0.29
CA ALA A 118 8.50 5.08 -1.52
C ALA A 118 7.77 6.35 -1.94
N ASN A 119 8.40 7.07 -2.87
CA ASN A 119 7.81 8.15 -3.63
C ASN A 119 8.29 8.04 -5.08
N HIS A 120 7.35 8.01 -6.04
CA HIS A 120 7.60 7.90 -7.47
C HIS A 120 7.02 9.12 -8.20
N TRP A 121 7.77 9.68 -9.19
CA TRP A 121 7.35 10.86 -9.96
C TRP A 121 7.96 10.88 -11.39
N GLY A 122 8.19 9.68 -11.98
CA GLY A 122 9.01 9.48 -13.19
C GLY A 122 10.47 9.21 -12.86
N SER A 123 10.86 9.47 -11.60
CA SER A 123 12.01 8.94 -10.88
C SER A 123 11.50 8.34 -9.59
N SER A 124 12.37 7.85 -8.72
CA SER A 124 11.93 7.26 -7.47
C SER A 124 12.94 7.45 -6.34
N GLU A 125 12.42 7.44 -5.13
CA GLU A 125 13.19 7.29 -3.91
C GLU A 125 12.43 6.38 -2.94
N SER A 126 13.10 5.37 -2.41
CA SER A 126 12.49 4.39 -1.52
C SER A 126 13.39 4.05 -0.34
N ARG A 127 12.78 3.48 0.69
CA ARG A 127 13.47 3.02 1.88
C ARG A 127 12.84 1.78 2.47
N ILE A 128 13.61 0.72 2.63
CA ILE A 128 13.20 -0.42 3.45
C ILE A 128 13.34 -0.05 4.92
N ILE A 129 12.25 -0.12 5.65
CA ILE A 129 12.17 0.16 7.08
C ILE A 129 12.28 -1.16 7.84
N ASP A 130 13.26 -1.29 8.69
CA ASP A 130 13.34 -2.39 9.66
C ASP A 130 12.52 -2.01 10.90
N ALA A 131 11.35 -2.61 11.06
CA ALA A 131 10.46 -2.32 12.18
C ALA A 131 11.11 -2.65 13.54
N ALA A 132 11.99 -3.66 13.59
CA ALA A 132 12.71 -4.00 14.82
C ALA A 132 13.65 -2.88 15.30
N ALA A 133 14.29 -2.14 14.39
CA ALA A 133 15.11 -0.98 14.73
C ALA A 133 14.32 0.15 15.40
N HIS A 134 12.99 0.13 15.24
CA HIS A 134 12.06 1.06 15.88
C HIS A 134 11.29 0.44 17.05
N GLY A 135 11.65 -0.77 17.47
CA GLY A 135 11.03 -1.48 18.59
C GLY A 135 9.67 -2.10 18.23
N LYS A 136 9.41 -2.37 16.94
CA LYS A 136 8.15 -2.90 16.44
C LYS A 136 8.29 -4.32 15.89
N ASN A 137 7.16 -5.05 15.88
CA ASN A 137 7.12 -6.40 15.31
C ASN A 137 5.84 -6.58 14.49
N LEU A 138 5.96 -6.44 13.18
CA LEU A 138 4.85 -6.52 12.22
C LEU A 138 4.12 -7.87 12.26
N ARG A 139 4.77 -8.92 12.77
CA ARG A 139 4.24 -10.29 12.84
C ARG A 139 3.45 -10.59 14.12
N ARG A 140 3.24 -9.60 14.99
CA ARG A 140 2.61 -9.84 16.31
C ARG A 140 1.41 -8.97 16.60
N HIS A 141 1.33 -7.78 16.03
CA HIS A 141 0.38 -6.76 16.46
C HIS A 141 -0.10 -5.89 15.30
N TRP A 142 -1.19 -5.18 15.54
CA TRP A 142 -1.61 -4.04 14.77
C TRP A 142 -0.58 -2.91 14.85
N HIS A 143 -0.31 -2.28 13.70
CA HIS A 143 0.52 -1.09 13.61
C HIS A 143 -0.19 0.01 12.85
N THR A 144 0.11 1.27 13.22
CA THR A 144 -0.34 2.44 12.48
C THR A 144 0.78 2.90 11.56
N PHE A 145 0.51 2.91 10.26
CA PHE A 145 1.40 3.44 9.25
C PHE A 145 0.91 4.82 8.86
N GLY A 146 1.79 5.81 8.85
CA GLY A 146 1.40 7.20 8.65
C GLY A 146 2.32 7.96 7.70
N LEU A 147 1.74 8.95 7.04
CA LEU A 147 2.41 9.91 6.18
C LEU A 147 2.05 11.34 6.60
N GLU A 148 3.03 12.15 6.94
CA GLU A 148 2.87 13.60 6.94
C GLU A 148 3.30 14.13 5.57
N TRP A 149 2.38 14.77 4.86
CA TRP A 149 2.59 15.37 3.56
C TRP A 149 2.42 16.88 3.62
N THR A 150 3.51 17.59 3.44
CA THR A 150 3.55 19.05 3.32
C THR A 150 3.94 19.45 1.89
N SER A 151 3.87 20.73 1.57
CA SER A 151 4.32 21.24 0.25
C SER A 151 5.82 21.06 -0.03
N SER A 152 6.61 20.61 0.95
CA SER A 152 8.08 20.51 0.80
C SER A 152 8.67 19.19 1.29
N ARG A 153 7.87 18.33 1.93
CA ARG A 153 8.39 17.10 2.56
C ARG A 153 7.32 16.04 2.69
N LEU A 154 7.74 14.79 2.48
CA LEU A 154 7.04 13.60 2.95
C LEU A 154 7.78 13.05 4.17
N SER A 155 7.06 12.77 5.26
CA SER A 155 7.61 12.11 6.45
C SER A 155 6.78 10.89 6.77
N TYR A 156 7.43 9.75 6.95
CA TYR A 156 6.80 8.43 7.14
C TYR A 156 6.90 7.99 8.58
N TYR A 157 5.86 7.35 9.08
CA TYR A 157 5.73 7.01 10.49
C TYR A 157 5.27 5.56 10.68
N ILE A 158 5.71 4.93 11.77
CA ILE A 158 5.11 3.71 12.34
C ILE A 158 4.76 3.97 13.80
N ASP A 159 3.51 3.74 14.18
CA ASP A 159 2.97 3.99 15.54
C ASP A 159 3.36 5.37 16.08
N GLY A 160 3.22 6.41 15.26
CA GLY A 160 3.53 7.79 15.61
C GLY A 160 5.02 8.14 15.65
N LYS A 161 5.93 7.18 15.42
CA LYS A 161 7.38 7.42 15.37
C LYS A 161 7.82 7.61 13.93
N GLN A 162 8.47 8.75 13.62
CA GLN A 162 9.05 8.98 12.29
C GLN A 162 10.17 7.97 12.01
N VAL A 163 10.12 7.37 10.82
CA VAL A 163 11.09 6.35 10.39
C VAL A 163 11.89 6.80 9.18
N TRP A 164 11.34 7.68 8.35
CA TRP A 164 12.01 8.23 7.19
C TRP A 164 11.39 9.56 6.77
N SER A 165 12.11 10.33 5.94
CA SER A 165 11.55 11.50 5.24
C SER A 165 12.33 11.82 3.99
N THR A 166 11.66 12.45 3.01
CA THR A 166 12.28 12.94 1.78
C THR A 166 11.73 14.32 1.40
N THR A 167 12.53 15.08 0.68
CA THR A 167 12.14 16.32 0.00
C THR A 167 12.17 16.17 -1.52
N ARG A 168 12.50 14.98 -2.02
CA ARG A 168 12.61 14.70 -3.45
C ARG A 168 11.27 14.24 -4.01
N GLY A 169 10.92 14.77 -5.20
CA GLY A 169 9.69 14.40 -5.89
C GLY A 169 8.41 14.73 -5.13
N VAL A 170 8.44 15.69 -4.21
CA VAL A 170 7.26 16.06 -3.41
C VAL A 170 6.33 16.91 -4.27
N SER A 171 5.10 16.45 -4.45
CA SER A 171 4.06 17.27 -5.06
C SER A 171 3.63 18.38 -4.12
N THR A 172 3.54 19.60 -4.66
CA THR A 172 3.13 20.80 -3.92
C THR A 172 1.64 21.11 -4.05
N SER A 173 0.96 20.51 -5.02
CA SER A 173 -0.40 20.91 -5.41
C SER A 173 -1.25 19.75 -5.90
N ASN A 174 -0.66 18.62 -6.25
CA ASN A 174 -1.41 17.53 -6.86
C ASN A 174 -2.20 16.73 -5.82
N GLU A 175 -3.42 16.36 -6.18
CA GLU A 175 -4.29 15.54 -5.35
C GLU A 175 -4.26 14.08 -5.81
N GLN A 176 -4.15 13.17 -4.87
CA GLN A 176 -4.05 11.75 -5.11
C GLN A 176 -5.18 10.97 -4.45
N ALA A 177 -5.58 9.89 -5.08
CA ALA A 177 -6.50 8.93 -4.51
C ALA A 177 -5.78 7.99 -3.54
N LEU A 178 -6.48 7.56 -2.51
CA LEU A 178 -5.97 6.60 -1.54
C LEU A 178 -6.32 5.19 -1.98
N MET A 179 -5.36 4.29 -1.79
CA MET A 179 -5.48 2.89 -2.18
C MET A 179 -5.06 1.95 -1.04
N LEU A 180 -5.80 0.84 -0.95
CA LEU A 180 -5.47 -0.34 -0.15
C LEU A 180 -5.49 -1.53 -1.10
N THR A 181 -4.38 -2.21 -1.27
CA THR A 181 -4.26 -3.30 -2.23
C THR A 181 -3.57 -4.52 -1.63
N ILE A 182 -3.86 -5.70 -2.18
CA ILE A 182 -2.94 -6.83 -2.17
C ILE A 182 -2.64 -7.14 -3.62
N GLU A 183 -1.38 -7.08 -3.97
CA GLU A 183 -0.90 -7.33 -5.32
C GLU A 183 -0.12 -8.64 -5.40
N TYR A 184 0.11 -9.11 -6.61
CA TYR A 184 0.94 -10.25 -6.89
C TYR A 184 1.54 -10.12 -8.27
N ASP A 185 2.84 -10.31 -8.35
CA ASP A 185 3.61 -10.33 -9.57
C ASP A 185 4.68 -11.42 -9.45
N GLN A 186 4.84 -12.24 -10.49
CA GLN A 186 5.78 -13.34 -10.45
C GLN A 186 6.66 -13.38 -11.71
N GLY A 187 7.84 -13.93 -11.55
CA GLY A 187 8.74 -14.19 -12.66
C GLY A 187 9.92 -13.22 -12.75
N PRO A 188 10.73 -13.36 -13.78
CA PRO A 188 11.87 -12.49 -14.00
C PRO A 188 11.41 -11.05 -14.23
N GLY A 189 11.91 -10.13 -13.41
CA GLY A 189 11.55 -8.71 -13.49
C GLY A 189 10.25 -8.37 -12.77
N ASP A 190 9.78 -9.21 -11.82
CA ASP A 190 8.72 -8.82 -10.90
C ASP A 190 9.11 -7.54 -10.14
N ALA A 191 8.11 -6.82 -9.66
CA ALA A 191 8.29 -5.51 -9.02
C ALA A 191 9.28 -5.53 -7.83
N TRP A 192 9.45 -6.69 -7.18
CA TRP A 192 10.30 -6.87 -6.01
C TRP A 192 11.59 -7.63 -6.28
N GLY A 193 11.75 -8.23 -7.47
CA GLY A 193 12.89 -9.09 -7.79
C GLY A 193 12.97 -10.35 -6.93
N ILE A 194 11.88 -10.78 -6.28
CA ILE A 194 11.85 -11.91 -5.37
C ILE A 194 11.57 -13.23 -6.08
N ASN A 195 10.99 -13.17 -7.27
CA ASN A 195 10.64 -14.34 -8.09
C ASN A 195 9.92 -15.43 -7.28
N GLN A 196 8.91 -15.06 -6.50
CA GLN A 196 8.15 -15.97 -5.65
C GLN A 196 6.88 -16.42 -6.35
N ASN A 197 6.68 -17.73 -6.41
CA ASN A 197 5.44 -18.31 -6.92
C ASN A 197 4.51 -18.65 -5.76
N VAL A 198 3.44 -17.88 -5.59
CA VAL A 198 2.45 -18.06 -4.52
C VAL A 198 1.78 -19.43 -4.53
N PHE A 199 1.71 -20.09 -5.69
CA PHE A 199 1.12 -21.42 -5.81
C PHE A 199 1.93 -22.49 -5.08
N ASN A 200 3.22 -22.26 -4.84
CA ASN A 200 4.05 -23.13 -4.00
C ASN A 200 3.68 -23.00 -2.50
N ASP A 201 3.03 -21.92 -2.10
CA ASP A 201 2.58 -21.64 -0.75
C ASP A 201 1.04 -21.69 -0.62
N ALA A 202 0.33 -22.26 -1.59
CA ALA A 202 -1.14 -22.28 -1.63
C ALA A 202 -1.79 -22.87 -0.35
N ALA A 203 -1.10 -23.76 0.36
CA ALA A 203 -1.56 -24.30 1.63
C ALA A 203 -1.62 -23.26 2.78
N LYS A 204 -0.96 -22.11 2.63
CA LYS A 204 -1.00 -21.00 3.57
C LYS A 204 -2.13 -20.00 3.29
N LEU A 205 -2.85 -20.23 2.19
CA LEU A 205 -3.99 -19.40 1.79
C LEU A 205 -5.33 -20.05 2.22
N PRO A 206 -6.39 -19.28 2.49
CA PRO A 206 -6.42 -17.82 2.34
C PRO A 206 -5.68 -17.09 3.45
N ASP A 207 -5.01 -16.01 3.08
CA ASP A 207 -4.41 -15.04 4.00
C ASP A 207 -4.84 -13.61 3.64
N GLY A 208 -4.19 -12.59 4.17
CA GLY A 208 -4.52 -11.23 3.80
C GLY A 208 -4.17 -10.17 4.85
N MET A 209 -4.58 -8.96 4.55
CA MET A 209 -4.38 -7.77 5.35
C MET A 209 -5.69 -7.37 6.05
N LEU A 210 -5.63 -7.07 7.35
CA LEU A 210 -6.72 -6.44 8.08
C LEU A 210 -6.46 -4.95 8.23
N VAL A 211 -7.51 -4.14 8.10
CA VAL A 211 -7.48 -2.69 8.30
C VAL A 211 -8.58 -2.31 9.29
N ASP A 212 -8.19 -1.68 10.41
CA ASP A 212 -9.12 -1.19 11.44
C ASP A 212 -9.73 0.15 11.01
N TYR A 213 -8.86 1.09 10.62
CA TYR A 213 -9.29 2.39 10.12
C TYR A 213 -8.29 2.99 9.13
N VAL A 214 -8.78 3.93 8.33
CA VAL A 214 -7.99 4.93 7.62
C VAL A 214 -8.47 6.30 8.10
N ARG A 215 -7.54 7.21 8.42
CA ARG A 215 -7.82 8.56 8.88
C ARG A 215 -6.98 9.58 8.15
N VAL A 216 -7.59 10.71 7.86
CA VAL A 216 -6.92 11.85 7.24
C VAL A 216 -7.14 13.07 8.13
N TYR A 217 -6.06 13.72 8.52
CA TYR A 217 -6.06 14.92 9.35
C TYR A 217 -5.47 16.08 8.56
N GLU A 218 -5.99 17.25 8.77
CA GLU A 218 -5.47 18.48 8.21
C GLU A 218 -4.85 19.35 9.31
N ARG A 219 -3.70 19.93 9.01
CA ARG A 219 -3.04 20.88 9.92
C ARG A 219 -3.89 22.14 10.00
N LYS A 220 -4.24 22.53 11.24
CA LYS A 220 -4.99 23.77 11.54
C LYS A 220 -4.15 25.01 11.30
#